data_f76e76b078b8bcd01cbe09ee5459611d
#
_entry.id   f76e76b078b8bcd01cbe09ee5459611d
#
_cell.length_a   1.000
_cell.length_b   1.000
_cell.length_c   1.000
_cell.angle_alpha   90.00
_cell.angle_beta   90.00
_cell.angle_gamma   90.00
#
_symmetry.space_group_name_H-M   'P 1'
#
loop_
_entity.id
_entity.type
_entity.pdbx_description
1 polymer ?
#
loop_
_entity_poly.entity_id
_entity_poly.type
_entity_poly.pdbx_seq_one_letter_code
_entity_poly.pdbx_strand_id
1 'polypeptide(L)'
;AIRTKNYDEALKNFTKSAELAELYGDMNQMAKANGWVAKMYQIQGGDAFNNKDYATAAGIFEKGYKADPDNTDMALNLAMSYCEMFMNTGDMAQYERGMEIYEAVAAKTHPKYAEAAAKAKEMITLYTNNMVAKLQEANNFDGIIAAADAMLAKNPASALAEKVRLQAYANKKDYAKVIELAQTAADAQTDPEDKSLMYYLLGAAYNAKEMKPQAIAAFQKVTAGPAAESAKAALAELSK
;
A
#
# COMPACT_ATOMS: atom_id res chain seq x y z
N ALA A 1 28.97 23.22 4.55
CA ALA A 1 28.67 21.79 4.63
C ALA A 1 27.54 21.40 3.64
N ILE A 2 26.34 22.04 3.72
CA ILE A 2 25.21 21.70 2.81
C ILE A 2 25.57 21.86 1.34
N ARG A 3 26.22 22.98 0.97
CA ARG A 3 26.66 23.28 -0.41
C ARG A 3 27.70 22.28 -0.95
N THR A 4 28.46 21.65 -0.06
CA THR A 4 29.47 20.64 -0.40
C THR A 4 28.96 19.20 -0.20
N LYS A 5 27.64 19.03 0.08
CA LYS A 5 27.02 17.75 0.44
C LYS A 5 27.69 17.04 1.64
N ASN A 6 28.31 17.81 2.55
CA ASN A 6 28.81 17.26 3.80
C ASN A 6 27.69 17.23 4.83
N TYR A 7 26.81 16.26 4.69
CA TYR A 7 25.61 16.11 5.52
C TYR A 7 25.92 15.80 6.96
N ASP A 8 26.94 14.98 7.23
CA ASP A 8 27.31 14.56 8.60
C ASP A 8 27.78 15.73 9.42
N GLU A 9 28.60 16.61 8.84
CA GLU A 9 29.04 17.83 9.51
C GLU A 9 27.88 18.79 9.74
N ALA A 10 26.96 18.92 8.77
CA ALA A 10 25.78 19.75 8.93
C ALA A 10 24.87 19.23 10.05
N LEU A 11 24.60 17.92 10.07
CA LEU A 11 23.82 17.26 11.12
C LEU A 11 24.46 17.48 12.49
N LYS A 12 25.77 17.23 12.64
CA LYS A 12 26.50 17.45 13.88
C LYS A 12 26.35 18.89 14.39
N ASN A 13 26.50 19.87 13.52
CA ASN A 13 26.42 21.28 13.88
C ASN A 13 24.99 21.69 14.28
N PHE A 14 23.95 21.24 13.55
CA PHE A 14 22.57 21.55 13.89
C PHE A 14 22.11 20.83 15.16
N THR A 15 22.49 19.56 15.35
CA THR A 15 22.20 18.82 16.59
C THR A 15 22.84 19.52 17.79
N LYS A 16 24.10 19.91 17.66
CA LYS A 16 24.79 20.67 18.74
C LYS A 16 24.12 22.01 19.01
N SER A 17 23.65 22.70 18.00
CA SER A 17 22.89 23.95 18.15
C SER A 17 21.58 23.73 18.91
N ALA A 18 20.86 22.63 18.64
CA ALA A 18 19.63 22.28 19.35
C ALA A 18 19.89 21.97 20.81
N GLU A 19 20.92 21.16 21.11
CA GLU A 19 21.32 20.82 22.47
C GLU A 19 21.69 22.06 23.29
N LEU A 20 22.46 22.99 22.71
CA LEU A 20 22.83 24.23 23.38
C LEU A 20 21.61 25.14 23.60
N ALA A 21 20.72 25.25 22.62
CA ALA A 21 19.51 26.04 22.75
C ALA A 21 18.60 25.50 23.87
N GLU A 22 18.48 24.17 23.97
CA GLU A 22 17.76 23.51 25.07
C GLU A 22 18.40 23.83 26.44
N LEU A 23 19.71 23.68 26.52
CA LEU A 23 20.47 23.96 27.76
C LEU A 23 20.29 25.41 28.27
N TYR A 24 20.20 26.38 27.34
CA TYR A 24 20.01 27.78 27.65
C TYR A 24 18.54 28.25 27.66
N GLY A 25 17.59 27.33 27.42
CA GLY A 25 16.15 27.62 27.40
C GLY A 25 15.67 28.43 26.20
N ASP A 26 16.46 28.49 25.12
CA ASP A 26 16.06 29.17 23.88
C ASP A 26 15.26 28.24 22.98
N MET A 27 13.96 28.13 23.29
CA MET A 27 13.02 27.25 22.56
C MET A 27 12.89 27.62 21.08
N ASN A 28 13.06 28.90 20.71
CA ASN A 28 12.99 29.32 19.31
C ASN A 28 14.19 28.84 18.50
N GLN A 29 15.39 28.97 19.07
CA GLN A 29 16.61 28.48 18.41
C GLN A 29 16.63 26.95 18.36
N MET A 30 16.16 26.26 19.41
CA MET A 30 16.01 24.82 19.43
C MET A 30 15.08 24.33 18.30
N ALA A 31 13.90 24.94 18.17
CA ALA A 31 12.95 24.58 17.10
C ALA A 31 13.54 24.79 15.69
N LYS A 32 14.27 25.91 15.48
CA LYS A 32 14.97 26.15 14.20
C LYS A 32 16.05 25.12 13.91
N ALA A 33 16.86 24.77 14.90
CA ALA A 33 17.92 23.79 14.75
C ALA A 33 17.37 22.40 14.45
N ASN A 34 16.33 21.97 15.18
CA ASN A 34 15.63 20.70 14.91
C ASN A 34 14.98 20.66 13.50
N GLY A 35 14.42 21.78 13.04
CA GLY A 35 13.92 21.89 11.66
C GLY A 35 15.02 21.66 10.62
N TRP A 36 16.24 22.18 10.87
CA TRP A 36 17.38 21.91 9.98
C TRP A 36 17.88 20.48 10.08
N VAL A 37 17.87 19.85 11.25
CA VAL A 37 18.20 18.41 11.40
C VAL A 37 17.24 17.57 10.55
N ALA A 38 15.92 17.78 10.67
CA ALA A 38 14.93 17.09 9.86
C ALA A 38 15.16 17.33 8.35
N LYS A 39 15.47 18.58 7.97
CA LYS A 39 15.78 18.92 6.57
C LYS A 39 17.02 18.21 6.04
N MET A 40 18.05 18.01 6.88
CA MET A 40 19.25 17.26 6.47
C MET A 40 18.96 15.79 6.24
N TYR A 41 18.19 15.15 7.12
CA TYR A 41 17.76 13.76 6.89
C TYR A 41 16.92 13.64 5.62
N GLN A 42 16.04 14.61 5.34
CA GLN A 42 15.22 14.61 4.12
C GLN A 42 16.08 14.69 2.85
N ILE A 43 17.08 15.59 2.84
CA ILE A 43 17.96 15.78 1.66
C ILE A 43 18.87 14.56 1.49
N GLN A 44 19.53 14.11 2.56
CA GLN A 44 20.45 12.97 2.50
C GLN A 44 19.73 11.67 2.12
N GLY A 45 18.56 11.41 2.73
CA GLY A 45 17.73 10.26 2.38
C GLY A 45 17.21 10.33 0.95
N GLY A 46 16.81 11.52 0.49
CA GLY A 46 16.38 11.76 -0.88
C GLY A 46 17.51 11.54 -1.90
N ASP A 47 18.74 11.96 -1.60
CA ASP A 47 19.90 11.68 -2.46
C ASP A 47 20.15 10.16 -2.57
N ALA A 48 20.09 9.42 -1.46
CA ALA A 48 20.25 7.97 -1.46
C ALA A 48 19.11 7.29 -2.26
N PHE A 49 17.86 7.73 -2.04
CA PHE A 49 16.69 7.23 -2.76
C PHE A 49 16.79 7.43 -4.27
N ASN A 50 17.18 8.63 -4.70
CA ASN A 50 17.37 8.98 -6.12
C ASN A 50 18.50 8.14 -6.77
N ASN A 51 19.49 7.73 -5.99
CA ASN A 51 20.53 6.81 -6.43
C ASN A 51 20.09 5.32 -6.36
N LYS A 52 18.81 5.06 -6.04
CA LYS A 52 18.23 3.72 -5.86
C LYS A 52 18.87 2.91 -4.72
N ASP A 53 19.59 3.56 -3.82
CA ASP A 53 20.09 2.94 -2.58
C ASP A 53 18.99 3.05 -1.50
N TYR A 54 17.96 2.25 -1.70
CA TYR A 54 16.75 2.30 -0.86
C TYR A 54 17.03 1.84 0.58
N ALA A 55 18.00 0.98 0.78
CA ALA A 55 18.39 0.53 2.13
C ALA A 55 19.02 1.67 2.92
N THR A 56 19.97 2.40 2.32
CA THR A 56 20.57 3.61 2.92
C THR A 56 19.50 4.68 3.12
N ALA A 57 18.63 4.92 2.12
CA ALA A 57 17.55 5.88 2.22
C ALA A 57 16.62 5.57 3.41
N ALA A 58 16.18 4.30 3.54
CA ALA A 58 15.35 3.85 4.66
C ALA A 58 16.03 4.10 6.02
N GLY A 59 17.31 3.75 6.16
CA GLY A 59 18.07 3.99 7.40
C GLY A 59 18.19 5.46 7.77
N ILE A 60 18.28 6.37 6.79
CA ILE A 60 18.35 7.81 7.01
C ILE A 60 16.97 8.36 7.37
N PHE A 61 15.93 8.01 6.61
CA PHE A 61 14.55 8.44 6.89
C PHE A 61 14.06 7.91 8.23
N GLU A 62 14.45 6.69 8.64
CA GLU A 62 14.11 6.13 9.95
C GLU A 62 14.69 6.97 11.09
N LYS A 63 15.94 7.45 10.96
CA LYS A 63 16.53 8.37 11.95
C LYS A 63 15.75 9.68 12.04
N GLY A 64 15.39 10.24 10.89
CA GLY A 64 14.59 11.46 10.84
C GLY A 64 13.18 11.28 11.42
N TYR A 65 12.52 10.17 11.11
CA TYR A 65 11.19 9.84 11.64
C TYR A 65 11.21 9.56 13.15
N LYS A 66 12.25 8.91 13.66
CA LYS A 66 12.41 8.72 15.11
C LYS A 66 12.65 10.04 15.85
N ALA A 67 13.34 11.00 15.23
CA ALA A 67 13.56 12.31 15.80
C ALA A 67 12.29 13.18 15.81
N ASP A 68 11.43 13.04 14.81
CA ASP A 68 10.14 13.74 14.70
C ASP A 68 9.07 12.78 14.14
N PRO A 69 8.36 12.04 15.02
CA PRO A 69 7.30 11.11 14.60
C PRO A 69 6.07 11.78 13.99
N ASP A 70 5.94 13.11 14.13
CA ASP A 70 4.88 13.89 13.53
C ASP A 70 5.19 14.32 12.08
N ASN A 71 6.42 14.13 11.63
CA ASN A 71 6.86 14.46 10.28
C ASN A 71 6.36 13.41 9.28
N THR A 72 5.18 13.68 8.72
CA THR A 72 4.53 12.77 7.75
C THR A 72 5.32 12.62 6.45
N ASP A 73 6.06 13.64 6.00
CA ASP A 73 6.89 13.52 4.80
C ASP A 73 8.02 12.52 5.01
N MET A 74 8.62 12.54 6.20
CA MET A 74 9.66 11.57 6.58
C MET A 74 9.09 10.16 6.63
N ALA A 75 7.90 9.98 7.24
CA ALA A 75 7.20 8.71 7.30
C ALA A 75 6.87 8.17 5.90
N LEU A 76 6.34 9.00 5.01
CA LEU A 76 6.00 8.61 3.63
C LEU A 76 7.25 8.19 2.83
N ASN A 77 8.35 8.92 2.96
CA ASN A 77 9.60 8.57 2.29
C ASN A 77 10.23 7.28 2.84
N LEU A 78 10.14 7.07 4.16
CA LEU A 78 10.57 5.82 4.80
C LEU A 78 9.75 4.62 4.28
N ALA A 79 8.42 4.75 4.28
CA ALA A 79 7.52 3.73 3.77
C ALA A 79 7.80 3.40 2.30
N MET A 80 7.98 4.43 1.47
CA MET A 80 8.32 4.27 0.06
C MET A 80 9.64 3.53 -0.11
N SER A 81 10.66 3.85 0.69
CA SER A 81 11.96 3.17 0.62
C SER A 81 11.84 1.67 0.91
N TYR A 82 11.05 1.29 1.92
CA TYR A 82 10.79 -0.12 2.21
C TYR A 82 10.03 -0.82 1.08
N CYS A 83 9.01 -0.18 0.51
CA CYS A 83 8.28 -0.75 -0.61
C CYS A 83 9.16 -0.92 -1.86
N GLU A 84 10.05 0.03 -2.16
CA GLU A 84 11.02 -0.12 -3.25
C GLU A 84 12.05 -1.22 -2.99
N MET A 85 12.46 -1.42 -1.73
CA MET A 85 13.29 -2.59 -1.37
C MET A 85 12.57 -3.90 -1.68
N PHE A 86 11.27 -4.01 -1.32
CA PHE A 86 10.44 -5.16 -1.71
C PHE A 86 10.38 -5.32 -3.23
N MET A 87 10.18 -4.25 -3.99
CA MET A 87 10.12 -4.32 -5.45
C MET A 87 11.41 -4.88 -6.06
N ASN A 88 12.55 -4.60 -5.44
CA ASN A 88 13.84 -5.12 -5.88
C ASN A 88 14.09 -6.58 -5.46
N THR A 89 13.77 -6.93 -4.22
CA THR A 89 14.18 -8.19 -3.59
C THR A 89 13.07 -9.25 -3.56
N GLY A 90 11.81 -8.84 -3.55
CA GLY A 90 10.66 -9.72 -3.28
C GLY A 90 10.48 -10.07 -1.79
N ASP A 91 11.25 -9.44 -0.88
CA ASP A 91 11.16 -9.68 0.55
C ASP A 91 9.89 -9.04 1.14
N MET A 92 8.90 -9.88 1.46
CA MET A 92 7.62 -9.46 2.00
C MET A 92 7.73 -8.68 3.31
N ALA A 93 8.76 -8.93 4.13
CA ALA A 93 8.95 -8.18 5.37
C ALA A 93 9.20 -6.68 5.10
N GLN A 94 9.83 -6.33 3.98
CA GLN A 94 10.00 -4.93 3.57
C GLN A 94 8.67 -4.31 3.14
N TYR A 95 7.86 -5.05 2.37
CA TYR A 95 6.51 -4.62 1.99
C TYR A 95 5.65 -4.34 3.24
N GLU A 96 5.61 -5.28 4.18
CA GLU A 96 4.83 -5.15 5.41
C GLU A 96 5.24 -3.92 6.24
N ARG A 97 6.55 -3.69 6.41
CA ARG A 97 7.06 -2.49 7.12
C ARG A 97 6.64 -1.19 6.42
N GLY A 98 6.75 -1.13 5.10
CA GLY A 98 6.30 0.04 4.33
C GLY A 98 4.81 0.29 4.50
N MET A 99 4.00 -0.78 4.42
CA MET A 99 2.55 -0.69 4.56
C MET A 99 2.12 -0.27 5.97
N GLU A 100 2.77 -0.77 7.03
CA GLU A 100 2.50 -0.34 8.40
C GLU A 100 2.67 1.17 8.60
N ILE A 101 3.71 1.73 8.01
CA ILE A 101 3.97 3.18 8.09
C ILE A 101 2.92 3.96 7.28
N TYR A 102 2.60 3.53 6.07
CA TYR A 102 1.53 4.16 5.26
C TYR A 102 0.18 4.10 5.98
N GLU A 103 -0.20 2.96 6.57
CA GLU A 103 -1.43 2.80 7.33
C GLU A 103 -1.47 3.75 8.54
N ALA A 104 -0.35 3.89 9.27
CA ALA A 104 -0.25 4.81 10.39
C ALA A 104 -0.42 6.28 9.97
N VAL A 105 0.11 6.68 8.81
CA VAL A 105 -0.09 8.03 8.25
C VAL A 105 -1.54 8.19 7.76
N ALA A 106 -2.09 7.20 7.07
CA ALA A 106 -3.46 7.22 6.55
C ALA A 106 -4.54 7.32 7.65
N ALA A 107 -4.23 6.83 8.86
CA ALA A 107 -5.10 6.88 10.03
C ALA A 107 -5.10 8.23 10.77
N LYS A 108 -4.19 9.16 10.43
CA LYS A 108 -4.15 10.49 11.07
C LYS A 108 -5.36 11.33 10.65
N THR A 109 -6.17 11.75 11.63
CA THR A 109 -7.46 12.46 11.38
C THR A 109 -7.37 13.97 11.53
N HIS A 110 -6.31 14.50 12.15
CA HIS A 110 -6.19 15.95 12.34
C HIS A 110 -6.03 16.66 10.98
N PRO A 111 -6.73 17.81 10.72
CA PRO A 111 -6.70 18.48 9.43
C PRO A 111 -5.32 18.79 8.86
N LYS A 112 -4.31 19.07 9.72
CA LYS A 112 -2.93 19.31 9.27
C LYS A 112 -2.30 18.14 8.52
N TYR A 113 -2.84 16.92 8.68
CA TYR A 113 -2.33 15.70 8.04
C TYR A 113 -3.18 15.23 6.86
N ALA A 114 -4.24 15.96 6.50
CA ALA A 114 -5.22 15.52 5.49
C ALA A 114 -4.57 15.15 4.14
N GLU A 115 -3.63 15.97 3.66
CA GLU A 115 -2.89 15.73 2.42
C GLU A 115 -2.00 14.48 2.53
N ALA A 116 -1.23 14.36 3.61
CA ALA A 116 -0.37 13.22 3.84
C ALA A 116 -1.18 11.92 3.99
N ALA A 117 -2.32 11.96 4.69
CA ALA A 117 -3.21 10.82 4.84
C ALA A 117 -3.85 10.39 3.51
N ALA A 118 -4.23 11.34 2.65
CA ALA A 118 -4.72 11.05 1.30
C ALA A 118 -3.62 10.38 0.46
N LYS A 119 -2.41 10.95 0.45
CA LYS A 119 -1.26 10.39 -0.27
C LYS A 119 -0.90 8.98 0.23
N ALA A 120 -0.94 8.75 1.54
CA ALA A 120 -0.70 7.44 2.11
C ALA A 120 -1.70 6.39 1.58
N LYS A 121 -3.00 6.73 1.47
CA LYS A 121 -4.03 5.86 0.91
C LYS A 121 -3.78 5.53 -0.56
N GLU A 122 -3.33 6.50 -1.35
CA GLU A 122 -2.93 6.25 -2.74
C GLU A 122 -1.74 5.29 -2.82
N MET A 123 -0.72 5.49 -1.97
CA MET A 123 0.46 4.64 -1.93
C MET A 123 0.14 3.22 -1.46
N ILE A 124 -0.78 3.05 -0.50
CA ILE A 124 -1.29 1.73 -0.11
C ILE A 124 -1.86 1.01 -1.32
N THR A 125 -2.73 1.65 -2.08
CA THR A 125 -3.32 1.06 -3.29
C THR A 125 -2.26 0.73 -4.34
N LEU A 126 -1.34 1.67 -4.62
CA LEU A 126 -0.28 1.50 -5.60
C LEU A 126 0.62 0.30 -5.26
N TYR A 127 1.17 0.28 -4.05
CA TYR A 127 2.11 -0.79 -3.67
C TYR A 127 1.43 -2.13 -3.42
N THR A 128 0.15 -2.15 -3.05
CA THR A 128 -0.64 -3.40 -3.03
C THR A 128 -0.77 -3.97 -4.44
N ASN A 129 -1.11 -3.15 -5.44
CA ASN A 129 -1.18 -3.60 -6.83
C ASN A 129 0.18 -4.07 -7.35
N ASN A 130 1.26 -3.37 -7.02
CA ASN A 130 2.61 -3.74 -7.41
C ASN A 130 3.04 -5.07 -6.77
N MET A 131 2.71 -5.28 -5.49
CA MET A 131 2.95 -6.55 -4.78
C MET A 131 2.19 -7.69 -5.46
N VAL A 132 0.91 -7.48 -5.77
CA VAL A 132 0.09 -8.46 -6.49
C VAL A 132 0.72 -8.81 -7.83
N ALA A 133 1.10 -7.82 -8.64
CA ALA A 133 1.73 -8.05 -9.94
C ALA A 133 3.02 -8.88 -9.81
N LYS A 134 3.90 -8.48 -8.87
CA LYS A 134 5.17 -9.18 -8.63
C LYS A 134 4.97 -10.63 -8.19
N LEU A 135 4.03 -10.89 -7.28
CA LEU A 135 3.74 -12.24 -6.82
C LEU A 135 3.00 -13.07 -7.89
N GLN A 136 2.18 -12.45 -8.74
CA GLN A 136 1.55 -13.11 -9.89
C GLN A 136 2.58 -13.58 -10.92
N GLU A 137 3.57 -12.75 -11.24
CA GLU A 137 4.68 -13.14 -12.12
C GLU A 137 5.44 -14.36 -11.60
N ALA A 138 5.55 -14.49 -10.28
CA ALA A 138 6.14 -15.64 -9.61
C ALA A 138 5.17 -16.82 -9.41
N ASN A 139 3.89 -16.71 -9.87
CA ASN A 139 2.80 -17.65 -9.58
C ASN A 139 2.58 -17.91 -8.08
N ASN A 140 2.94 -16.96 -7.23
CA ASN A 140 2.80 -17.04 -5.77
C ASN A 140 1.43 -16.51 -5.30
N PHE A 141 0.35 -17.20 -5.69
CA PHE A 141 -1.00 -16.81 -5.28
C PHE A 141 -1.24 -16.97 -3.78
N ASP A 142 -0.56 -17.92 -3.13
CA ASP A 142 -0.65 -18.09 -1.68
C ASP A 142 -0.06 -16.90 -0.93
N GLY A 143 1.02 -16.31 -1.43
CA GLY A 143 1.59 -15.07 -0.91
C GLY A 143 0.63 -13.89 -1.04
N ILE A 144 -0.09 -13.78 -2.16
CA ILE A 144 -1.12 -12.74 -2.35
C ILE A 144 -2.26 -12.92 -1.36
N ILE A 145 -2.75 -14.15 -1.18
CA ILE A 145 -3.82 -14.47 -0.24
C ILE A 145 -3.39 -14.12 1.19
N ALA A 146 -2.19 -14.54 1.60
CA ALA A 146 -1.66 -14.24 2.93
C ALA A 146 -1.54 -12.73 3.19
N ALA A 147 -1.08 -11.95 2.21
CA ALA A 147 -1.01 -10.50 2.32
C ALA A 147 -2.42 -9.87 2.45
N ALA A 148 -3.38 -10.32 1.65
CA ALA A 148 -4.76 -9.85 1.73
C ALA A 148 -5.43 -10.21 3.08
N ASP A 149 -5.20 -11.42 3.59
CA ASP A 149 -5.69 -11.85 4.90
C ASP A 149 -5.08 -11.02 6.04
N ALA A 150 -3.79 -10.67 5.96
CA ALA A 150 -3.14 -9.78 6.92
C ALA A 150 -3.75 -8.36 6.89
N MET A 151 -4.08 -7.84 5.70
CA MET A 151 -4.79 -6.56 5.56
C MET A 151 -6.19 -6.62 6.18
N LEU A 152 -6.93 -7.71 5.95
CA LEU A 152 -8.28 -7.92 6.52
C LEU A 152 -8.27 -8.13 8.03
N ALA A 153 -7.23 -8.74 8.58
CA ALA A 153 -7.05 -8.86 10.03
C ALA A 153 -6.93 -7.48 10.71
N LYS A 154 -6.29 -6.51 10.04
CA LYS A 154 -6.17 -5.13 10.52
C LYS A 154 -7.42 -4.30 10.23
N ASN A 155 -8.01 -4.45 9.05
CA ASN A 155 -9.21 -3.74 8.61
C ASN A 155 -10.18 -4.70 7.91
N PRO A 156 -11.12 -5.32 8.64
CA PRO A 156 -12.09 -6.27 8.07
C PRO A 156 -13.00 -5.69 6.97
N ALA A 157 -13.10 -4.36 6.86
CA ALA A 157 -13.89 -3.68 5.83
C ALA A 157 -13.05 -3.21 4.62
N SER A 158 -11.83 -3.70 4.46
CA SER A 158 -10.94 -3.30 3.35
C SER A 158 -11.44 -3.86 2.02
N ALA A 159 -12.09 -3.01 1.21
CA ALA A 159 -12.54 -3.35 -0.14
C ALA A 159 -11.37 -3.82 -1.04
N LEU A 160 -10.21 -3.16 -0.91
CA LEU A 160 -9.00 -3.53 -1.66
C LEU A 160 -8.53 -4.94 -1.31
N ALA A 161 -8.48 -5.27 -0.01
CA ALA A 161 -8.03 -6.59 0.43
C ALA A 161 -9.01 -7.70 0.02
N GLU A 162 -10.33 -7.48 0.13
CA GLU A 162 -11.34 -8.42 -0.36
C GLU A 162 -11.22 -8.67 -1.86
N LYS A 163 -11.02 -7.61 -2.65
CA LYS A 163 -10.81 -7.72 -4.10
C LYS A 163 -9.56 -8.55 -4.41
N VAL A 164 -8.43 -8.19 -3.82
CA VAL A 164 -7.14 -8.87 -4.05
C VAL A 164 -7.24 -10.35 -3.67
N ARG A 165 -7.83 -10.66 -2.52
CA ARG A 165 -8.02 -12.04 -2.04
C ARG A 165 -8.86 -12.87 -2.99
N LEU A 166 -10.00 -12.33 -3.44
CA LEU A 166 -10.90 -13.05 -4.35
C LEU A 166 -10.25 -13.30 -5.71
N GLN A 167 -9.55 -12.30 -6.27
CA GLN A 167 -8.83 -12.45 -7.52
C GLN A 167 -7.71 -13.51 -7.41
N ALA A 168 -6.99 -13.56 -6.27
CA ALA A 168 -5.95 -14.56 -6.06
C ALA A 168 -6.52 -15.99 -6.00
N TYR A 169 -7.64 -16.20 -5.31
CA TYR A 169 -8.33 -17.50 -5.33
C TYR A 169 -8.82 -17.88 -6.73
N ALA A 170 -9.35 -16.92 -7.50
CA ALA A 170 -9.78 -17.17 -8.87
C ALA A 170 -8.61 -17.56 -9.78
N ASN A 171 -7.48 -16.87 -9.69
CA ASN A 171 -6.26 -17.17 -10.44
C ASN A 171 -5.67 -18.55 -10.04
N LYS A 172 -5.76 -18.90 -8.76
CA LYS A 172 -5.39 -20.22 -8.25
C LYS A 172 -6.37 -21.31 -8.66
N LYS A 173 -7.52 -20.95 -9.25
CA LYS A 173 -8.64 -21.83 -9.60
C LYS A 173 -9.27 -22.53 -8.38
N ASP A 174 -9.16 -21.93 -7.21
CA ASP A 174 -9.88 -22.36 -6.02
C ASP A 174 -11.32 -21.82 -6.05
N TYR A 175 -12.10 -22.40 -6.95
CA TYR A 175 -13.48 -21.98 -7.20
C TYR A 175 -14.38 -22.16 -5.96
N ALA A 176 -14.05 -23.07 -5.04
CA ALA A 176 -14.82 -23.23 -3.81
C ALA A 176 -14.68 -21.98 -2.92
N LYS A 177 -13.46 -21.47 -2.77
CA LYS A 177 -13.20 -20.23 -2.04
C LYS A 177 -13.75 -18.99 -2.75
N VAL A 178 -13.72 -18.95 -4.07
CA VAL A 178 -14.37 -17.86 -4.83
C VAL A 178 -15.88 -17.83 -4.53
N ILE A 179 -16.56 -18.98 -4.59
CA ILE A 179 -18.01 -19.07 -4.30
C ILE A 179 -18.32 -18.67 -2.86
N GLU A 180 -17.50 -19.08 -1.90
CA GLU A 180 -17.67 -18.76 -0.49
C GLU A 180 -17.55 -17.25 -0.21
N LEU A 181 -16.59 -16.57 -0.85
CA LEU A 181 -16.17 -15.22 -0.49
C LEU A 181 -16.74 -14.11 -1.39
N ALA A 182 -17.22 -14.43 -2.58
CA ALA A 182 -17.52 -13.43 -3.60
C ALA A 182 -18.63 -12.45 -3.21
N GLN A 183 -19.64 -12.88 -2.43
CA GLN A 183 -20.69 -11.98 -1.98
C GLN A 183 -20.13 -10.93 -1.01
N THR A 184 -19.33 -11.34 -0.02
CA THR A 184 -18.66 -10.43 0.91
C THR A 184 -17.74 -9.46 0.16
N ALA A 185 -16.94 -9.99 -0.77
CA ALA A 185 -16.07 -9.17 -1.58
C ALA A 185 -16.83 -8.15 -2.44
N ALA A 186 -17.98 -8.52 -3.02
CA ALA A 186 -18.82 -7.61 -3.79
C ALA A 186 -19.50 -6.54 -2.92
N ASP A 187 -19.93 -6.90 -1.71
CA ASP A 187 -20.58 -5.98 -0.77
C ASP A 187 -19.60 -4.95 -0.20
N ALA A 188 -18.32 -5.29 -0.11
CA ALA A 188 -17.26 -4.37 0.28
C ALA A 188 -16.96 -3.30 -0.77
N GLN A 189 -17.28 -3.54 -2.07
CA GLN A 189 -16.96 -2.59 -3.14
C GLN A 189 -18.00 -1.48 -3.23
N THR A 190 -17.51 -0.24 -3.28
CA THR A 190 -18.32 0.96 -3.59
C THR A 190 -18.24 1.33 -5.07
N ASP A 191 -17.14 0.98 -5.74
CA ASP A 191 -16.95 1.18 -7.17
C ASP A 191 -17.75 0.13 -7.98
N PRO A 192 -18.60 0.55 -8.95
CA PRO A 192 -19.43 -0.37 -9.73
C PRO A 192 -18.64 -1.35 -10.60
N GLU A 193 -17.45 -0.97 -11.08
CA GLU A 193 -16.62 -1.84 -11.91
C GLU A 193 -15.97 -2.93 -11.05
N ASP A 194 -15.45 -2.56 -9.89
CA ASP A 194 -14.89 -3.51 -8.93
C ASP A 194 -15.96 -4.49 -8.43
N LYS A 195 -17.17 -4.00 -8.12
CA LYS A 195 -18.30 -4.84 -7.74
C LYS A 195 -18.70 -5.82 -8.85
N SER A 196 -18.75 -5.33 -10.08
CA SER A 196 -19.02 -6.15 -11.28
C SER A 196 -17.95 -7.22 -11.47
N LEU A 197 -16.69 -6.89 -11.25
CA LEU A 197 -15.61 -7.87 -11.32
C LEU A 197 -15.80 -9.01 -10.30
N MET A 198 -16.23 -8.71 -9.06
CA MET A 198 -16.48 -9.75 -8.05
C MET A 198 -17.59 -10.71 -8.51
N TYR A 199 -18.70 -10.19 -9.05
CA TYR A 199 -19.75 -11.03 -9.59
C TYR A 199 -19.35 -11.81 -10.84
N TYR A 200 -18.49 -11.24 -11.70
CA TYR A 200 -17.92 -11.96 -12.82
C TYR A 200 -17.08 -13.17 -12.37
N LEU A 201 -16.20 -12.99 -11.39
CA LEU A 201 -15.41 -14.07 -10.83
C LEU A 201 -16.29 -15.16 -10.21
N LEU A 202 -17.37 -14.77 -9.53
CA LEU A 202 -18.38 -15.71 -9.01
C LEU A 202 -19.05 -16.51 -10.12
N GLY A 203 -19.50 -15.83 -11.18
CA GLY A 203 -20.11 -16.49 -12.33
C GLY A 203 -19.16 -17.47 -13.02
N ALA A 204 -17.90 -17.07 -13.19
CA ALA A 204 -16.86 -17.94 -13.75
C ALA A 204 -16.58 -19.17 -12.85
N ALA A 205 -16.58 -18.99 -11.53
CA ALA A 205 -16.40 -20.09 -10.59
C ALA A 205 -17.58 -21.08 -10.62
N TYR A 206 -18.83 -20.59 -10.65
CA TYR A 206 -19.99 -21.43 -10.82
C TYR A 206 -20.00 -22.17 -12.14
N ASN A 207 -19.62 -21.49 -13.24
CA ASN A 207 -19.51 -22.12 -14.56
C ASN A 207 -18.45 -23.23 -14.57
N ALA A 208 -17.29 -23.00 -13.97
CA ALA A 208 -16.25 -24.01 -13.85
C ALA A 208 -16.65 -25.22 -12.98
N LYS A 209 -17.65 -25.06 -12.11
CA LYS A 209 -18.27 -26.11 -11.30
C LYS A 209 -19.53 -26.70 -11.96
N GLU A 210 -19.83 -26.37 -13.21
CA GLU A 210 -21.01 -26.82 -13.97
C GLU A 210 -22.35 -26.42 -13.31
N MET A 211 -22.35 -25.41 -12.45
CA MET A 211 -23.53 -24.87 -11.77
C MET A 211 -24.19 -23.78 -12.64
N LYS A 212 -24.71 -24.18 -13.79
CA LYS A 212 -25.20 -23.29 -14.86
C LYS A 212 -26.23 -22.25 -14.38
N PRO A 213 -27.28 -22.57 -13.59
CA PRO A 213 -28.25 -21.58 -13.13
C PRO A 213 -27.62 -20.48 -12.26
N GLN A 214 -26.69 -20.87 -11.36
CA GLN A 214 -25.99 -19.94 -10.47
C GLN A 214 -24.99 -19.07 -11.25
N ALA A 215 -24.31 -19.62 -12.25
CA ALA A 215 -23.44 -18.89 -13.14
C ALA A 215 -24.20 -17.78 -13.88
N ILE A 216 -25.36 -18.10 -14.45
CA ILE A 216 -26.23 -17.14 -15.13
C ILE A 216 -26.65 -16.03 -14.16
N ALA A 217 -27.13 -16.38 -12.96
CA ALA A 217 -27.56 -15.41 -11.96
C ALA A 217 -26.42 -14.46 -11.50
N ALA A 218 -25.20 -14.97 -11.40
CA ALA A 218 -24.03 -14.18 -11.07
C ALA A 218 -23.62 -13.23 -12.22
N PHE A 219 -23.53 -13.74 -13.45
CA PHE A 219 -23.20 -12.91 -14.62
C PHE A 219 -24.23 -11.81 -14.89
N GLN A 220 -25.52 -12.03 -14.59
CA GLN A 220 -26.57 -11.01 -14.71
C GLN A 220 -26.36 -9.81 -13.76
N LYS A 221 -25.60 -9.97 -12.67
CA LYS A 221 -25.25 -8.88 -11.75
C LYS A 221 -24.08 -8.02 -12.23
N VAL A 222 -23.41 -8.41 -13.31
CA VAL A 222 -22.26 -7.68 -13.87
C VAL A 222 -22.75 -6.57 -14.78
N THR A 223 -22.64 -5.32 -14.33
CA THR A 223 -23.28 -4.17 -15.00
C THR A 223 -22.30 -3.09 -15.48
N ALA A 224 -21.02 -3.13 -15.05
CA ALA A 224 -20.06 -2.07 -15.31
C ALA A 224 -18.67 -2.62 -15.66
N GLY A 225 -17.86 -1.78 -16.28
CA GLY A 225 -16.47 -2.03 -16.61
C GLY A 225 -16.23 -3.14 -17.64
N PRO A 226 -14.97 -3.52 -17.86
CA PRO A 226 -14.59 -4.54 -18.84
C PRO A 226 -15.24 -5.92 -18.57
N ALA A 227 -15.56 -6.22 -17.31
CA ALA A 227 -16.21 -7.46 -16.92
C ALA A 227 -17.62 -7.61 -17.54
N ALA A 228 -18.32 -6.50 -17.85
CA ALA A 228 -19.67 -6.52 -18.40
C ALA A 228 -19.72 -7.16 -19.79
N GLU A 229 -18.77 -6.86 -20.67
CA GLU A 229 -18.70 -7.48 -22.00
C GLU A 229 -18.38 -8.98 -21.92
N SER A 230 -17.46 -9.35 -21.01
CA SER A 230 -17.14 -10.76 -20.77
C SER A 230 -18.33 -11.55 -20.21
N ALA A 231 -19.11 -10.94 -19.32
CA ALA A 231 -20.31 -11.55 -18.77
C ALA A 231 -21.41 -11.74 -19.82
N LYS A 232 -21.62 -10.76 -20.71
CA LYS A 232 -22.56 -10.90 -21.85
C LYS A 232 -22.19 -12.08 -22.75
N ALA A 233 -20.90 -12.21 -23.08
CA ALA A 233 -20.42 -13.34 -23.89
C ALA A 233 -20.68 -14.68 -23.18
N ALA A 234 -20.37 -14.78 -21.88
CA ALA A 234 -20.61 -15.98 -21.10
C ALA A 234 -22.11 -16.33 -21.01
N LEU A 235 -22.99 -15.34 -20.82
CA LEU A 235 -24.45 -15.54 -20.82
C LEU A 235 -24.96 -16.07 -22.16
N ALA A 236 -24.45 -15.54 -23.29
CA ALA A 236 -24.82 -16.00 -24.62
C ALA A 236 -24.43 -17.48 -24.86
N GLU A 237 -23.29 -17.91 -24.34
CA GLU A 237 -22.86 -19.30 -24.41
C GLU A 237 -23.71 -20.22 -23.53
N LEU A 238 -24.00 -19.79 -22.31
CA LEU A 238 -24.80 -20.54 -21.35
C LEU A 238 -26.29 -20.64 -21.75
N SER A 239 -26.76 -19.82 -22.65
CA SER A 239 -28.15 -19.83 -23.14
C SER A 239 -28.37 -20.79 -24.32
N LYS A 240 -27.30 -21.40 -24.84
CA LYS A 240 -27.36 -22.45 -25.86
C LYS A 240 -27.58 -23.83 -25.22
#